data_71b64f7947c795e22906388ffbc9eb82
#
_entry.id   71b64f7947c795e22906388ffbc9eb82
#
_cell.length_a   1.000
_cell.length_b   1.000
_cell.length_c   1.000
_cell.angle_alpha   90.00
_cell.angle_beta   90.00
_cell.angle_gamma   90.00
#
_symmetry.space_group_name_H-M   'P 1'
#
loop_
_entity.id
_entity.type
_entity.pdbx_description
1 polymer ?
#
loop_
_entity_poly.entity_id
_entity_poly.type
_entity_poly.pdbx_seq_one_letter_code
_entity_poly.pdbx_strand_id
1 'polypeptide(L)'
;KIFKNNNDNWKQLRQRKKVSKGDVVYKLITNNNWSVVIPITKKQYDKLYKKDNVTVVIQKDNNQMTPEITTFTENSKYYAKLSFTKDMLNYIDDRYLDIKLEFEQVAGLKVPVSSIIKKKFFVVPGEYIVNGGEDGSTGVMLKTYDKNGNESLTFQKTKVYYRDEKKQCYIDASSFTVGDIITANEESDGKTINLSRTAWLNGVYCCNDGYCNFKRVDIKYSNSEYAIVTEDELYGLQIYDHIILNPDLINENEII
;
A
#
# COMPACT_ATOMS: atom_id res chain seq x y z
N LYS A 1 -6.66 -37.22 0.92
CA LYS A 1 -8.01 -36.80 0.48
C LYS A 1 -8.70 -36.11 1.64
N ILE A 2 -8.66 -34.77 1.64
CA ILE A 2 -9.16 -33.93 2.74
C ILE A 2 -10.70 -33.87 2.72
N PHE A 3 -11.28 -33.90 1.52
CA PHE A 3 -12.73 -33.96 1.32
C PHE A 3 -13.09 -35.33 0.75
N LYS A 4 -13.15 -36.38 1.57
CA LYS A 4 -13.99 -37.51 1.23
C LYS A 4 -15.44 -37.04 1.42
N ASN A 5 -16.23 -37.10 0.32
CA ASN A 5 -17.67 -37.15 0.38
C ASN A 5 -18.04 -38.50 1.06
N ASN A 6 -17.77 -38.62 2.32
CA ASN A 6 -18.41 -39.63 3.09
C ASN A 6 -19.81 -39.08 3.31
N ASN A 7 -20.75 -39.66 2.60
CA ASN A 7 -22.09 -39.86 3.09
C ASN A 7 -22.00 -40.72 4.37
N ASP A 8 -21.18 -40.27 5.32
CA ASP A 8 -21.14 -40.80 6.62
C ASP A 8 -22.48 -40.49 7.25
N ASN A 9 -23.31 -41.48 7.19
CA ASN A 9 -24.44 -41.65 8.06
C ASN A 9 -24.00 -41.33 9.49
N TRP A 10 -23.91 -40.06 9.85
CA TRP A 10 -24.03 -39.60 11.22
C TRP A 10 -25.49 -39.85 11.65
N LYS A 11 -25.94 -41.12 11.44
CA LYS A 11 -27.15 -41.60 12.06
C LYS A 11 -26.98 -41.35 13.54
N GLN A 12 -27.87 -40.56 14.05
CA GLN A 12 -27.91 -40.13 15.43
C GLN A 12 -27.69 -41.33 16.35
N LEU A 13 -26.42 -41.53 16.74
CA LEU A 13 -26.07 -42.56 17.72
C LEU A 13 -26.86 -42.43 19.05
N ARG A 14 -27.35 -41.22 19.31
CA ARG A 14 -28.23 -40.89 20.44
C ARG A 14 -29.57 -41.65 20.45
N GLN A 15 -29.97 -42.29 19.37
CA GLN A 15 -31.25 -43.06 19.29
C GLN A 15 -31.06 -44.57 19.29
N ARG A 16 -29.83 -45.09 19.33
CA ARG A 16 -29.62 -46.52 19.35
C ARG A 16 -29.82 -47.07 20.76
N LYS A 17 -30.81 -47.96 20.92
CA LYS A 17 -31.09 -48.68 22.17
C LYS A 17 -30.09 -49.83 22.42
N LYS A 18 -29.43 -50.37 21.39
CA LYS A 18 -28.45 -51.45 21.46
C LYS A 18 -27.26 -51.12 20.60
N VAL A 19 -26.06 -51.45 21.09
CA VAL A 19 -24.77 -51.30 20.39
C VAL A 19 -24.13 -52.69 20.27
N SER A 20 -23.47 -52.94 19.16
CA SER A 20 -22.70 -54.18 18.89
C SER A 20 -21.23 -53.96 19.15
N LYS A 21 -20.50 -55.06 19.33
CA LYS A 21 -19.05 -54.99 19.48
C LYS A 21 -18.40 -54.36 18.23
N GLY A 22 -17.63 -53.29 18.45
CA GLY A 22 -16.98 -52.54 17.37
C GLY A 22 -17.74 -51.26 16.96
N ASP A 23 -18.96 -51.02 17.48
CA ASP A 23 -19.66 -49.78 17.28
C ASP A 23 -18.96 -48.62 18.02
N VAL A 24 -18.86 -47.44 17.37
CA VAL A 24 -18.38 -46.22 17.99
C VAL A 24 -19.47 -45.68 18.92
N VAL A 25 -19.21 -45.62 20.20
CA VAL A 25 -20.19 -45.26 21.24
C VAL A 25 -20.05 -43.82 21.72
N TYR A 26 -18.81 -43.29 21.73
CA TYR A 26 -18.53 -41.92 22.11
C TYR A 26 -17.24 -41.42 21.42
N LYS A 27 -17.07 -40.12 21.40
CA LYS A 27 -15.86 -39.46 20.97
C LYS A 27 -15.26 -38.72 22.15
N LEU A 28 -14.04 -39.06 22.52
CA LEU A 28 -13.30 -38.39 23.58
C LEU A 28 -12.45 -37.26 22.97
N ILE A 29 -12.59 -36.09 23.52
CA ILE A 29 -11.75 -34.93 23.17
C ILE A 29 -10.75 -34.73 24.26
N THR A 30 -9.47 -34.80 23.93
CA THR A 30 -8.36 -34.78 24.89
C THR A 30 -7.64 -33.42 24.94
N ASN A 31 -7.93 -32.52 23.96
CA ASN A 31 -7.33 -31.18 23.91
C ASN A 31 -8.24 -30.21 23.14
N ASN A 32 -7.89 -28.93 23.14
CA ASN A 32 -8.62 -27.86 22.44
C ASN A 32 -8.11 -27.60 21.01
N ASN A 33 -7.20 -28.43 20.49
CA ASN A 33 -6.65 -28.24 19.17
C ASN A 33 -7.61 -28.73 18.09
N TRP A 34 -7.93 -27.86 17.16
CA TRP A 34 -8.79 -28.17 16.03
C TRP A 34 -8.36 -27.40 14.80
N SER A 35 -8.85 -27.75 13.65
CA SER A 35 -8.51 -27.08 12.42
C SER A 35 -9.65 -27.06 11.43
N VAL A 36 -9.68 -25.99 10.64
CA VAL A 36 -10.61 -25.84 9.52
C VAL A 36 -9.80 -25.73 8.24
N VAL A 37 -10.26 -26.41 7.20
CA VAL A 37 -9.67 -26.31 5.86
C VAL A 37 -10.66 -25.59 4.95
N ILE A 38 -10.21 -24.53 4.33
CA ILE A 38 -11.00 -23.69 3.41
C ILE A 38 -10.41 -23.71 2.01
N PRO A 39 -11.23 -23.79 0.96
CA PRO A 39 -10.79 -23.55 -0.40
C PRO A 39 -10.53 -22.05 -0.57
N ILE A 40 -9.45 -21.70 -1.25
CA ILE A 40 -9.05 -20.32 -1.49
C ILE A 40 -8.70 -20.12 -2.96
N THR A 41 -8.77 -18.87 -3.42
CA THR A 41 -8.30 -18.51 -4.77
C THR A 41 -6.77 -18.41 -4.80
N LYS A 42 -6.18 -18.50 -5.99
CA LYS A 42 -4.74 -18.28 -6.16
C LYS A 42 -4.29 -16.93 -5.58
N LYS A 43 -5.07 -15.87 -5.80
CA LYS A 43 -4.78 -14.52 -5.26
C LYS A 43 -4.76 -14.51 -3.72
N GLN A 44 -5.65 -15.25 -3.09
CA GLN A 44 -5.68 -15.41 -1.63
C GLN A 44 -4.51 -16.28 -1.14
N TYR A 45 -4.17 -17.35 -1.88
CA TYR A 45 -3.02 -18.19 -1.59
C TYR A 45 -1.73 -17.38 -1.57
N ASP A 46 -1.47 -16.57 -2.61
CA ASP A 46 -0.28 -15.73 -2.72
C ASP A 46 -0.19 -14.69 -1.59
N LYS A 47 -1.33 -14.20 -1.11
CA LYS A 47 -1.40 -13.29 0.04
C LYS A 47 -1.15 -13.98 1.37
N LEU A 48 -1.68 -15.17 1.56
CA LEU A 48 -1.59 -15.94 2.81
C LEU A 48 -0.23 -16.60 2.98
N TYR A 49 0.40 -17.02 1.88
CA TYR A 49 1.69 -17.71 1.89
C TYR A 49 2.83 -16.93 2.58
N LYS A 50 2.70 -15.59 2.62
CA LYS A 50 3.68 -14.67 3.21
C LYS A 50 3.25 -14.08 4.56
N LYS A 51 2.09 -14.47 5.08
CA LYS A 51 1.54 -13.89 6.32
C LYS A 51 1.35 -14.99 7.37
N ASP A 52 1.97 -14.77 8.51
CA ASP A 52 1.89 -15.70 9.63
C ASP A 52 0.58 -15.58 10.43
N ASN A 53 -0.07 -14.40 10.39
CA ASN A 53 -1.27 -14.11 11.16
C ASN A 53 -2.36 -13.42 10.30
N VAL A 54 -3.55 -13.96 10.36
CA VAL A 54 -4.76 -13.38 9.77
C VAL A 54 -5.88 -13.52 10.78
N THR A 55 -6.66 -12.45 10.98
CA THR A 55 -7.84 -12.52 11.82
C THR A 55 -8.95 -13.26 11.09
N VAL A 56 -9.54 -14.21 11.77
CA VAL A 56 -10.64 -15.05 11.29
C VAL A 56 -11.86 -14.78 12.13
N VAL A 57 -12.97 -14.44 11.46
CA VAL A 57 -14.27 -14.28 12.12
C VAL A 57 -15.14 -15.50 11.80
N ILE A 58 -15.55 -16.23 12.83
CA ILE A 58 -16.51 -17.33 12.70
C ILE A 58 -17.91 -16.70 12.72
N GLN A 59 -18.64 -16.80 11.61
CA GLN A 59 -19.90 -16.06 11.45
C GLN A 59 -21.04 -16.55 12.33
N LYS A 60 -20.94 -17.78 12.85
CA LYS A 60 -21.94 -18.38 13.74
C LYS A 60 -22.19 -17.54 15.00
N ASP A 61 -21.14 -16.99 15.57
CA ASP A 61 -21.15 -16.28 16.85
C ASP A 61 -20.31 -14.97 16.83
N ASN A 62 -19.83 -14.57 15.65
CA ASN A 62 -18.95 -13.43 15.42
C ASN A 62 -17.64 -13.50 16.24
N ASN A 63 -17.21 -14.70 16.63
CA ASN A 63 -15.97 -14.89 17.38
C ASN A 63 -14.75 -14.59 16.48
N GLN A 64 -13.88 -13.70 16.95
CA GLN A 64 -12.65 -13.31 16.27
C GLN A 64 -11.47 -14.11 16.85
N MET A 65 -10.75 -14.78 15.98
CA MET A 65 -9.61 -15.63 16.36
C MET A 65 -8.43 -15.37 15.41
N THR A 66 -7.21 -15.61 15.90
CA THR A 66 -5.98 -15.54 15.10
C THR A 66 -5.35 -16.94 15.05
N PRO A 67 -5.75 -17.80 14.10
CA PRO A 67 -5.19 -19.13 13.95
C PRO A 67 -3.81 -19.12 13.30
N GLU A 68 -3.04 -20.16 13.49
CA GLU A 68 -1.90 -20.49 12.64
C GLU A 68 -2.41 -20.92 11.25
N ILE A 69 -1.79 -20.39 10.19
CA ILE A 69 -2.23 -20.63 8.82
C ILE A 69 -1.15 -21.41 8.05
N THR A 70 -1.57 -22.51 7.46
CA THR A 70 -0.74 -23.29 6.53
C THR A 70 -1.45 -23.37 5.18
N THR A 71 -0.82 -22.91 4.11
CA THR A 71 -1.37 -23.02 2.76
C THR A 71 -0.81 -24.23 2.03
N PHE A 72 -1.62 -24.91 1.24
CA PHE A 72 -1.21 -26.05 0.42
C PHE A 72 -2.04 -26.17 -0.86
N THR A 73 -1.58 -27.00 -1.77
CA THR A 73 -2.27 -27.30 -3.03
C THR A 73 -2.60 -28.77 -3.11
N GLU A 74 -3.81 -29.10 -3.55
CA GLU A 74 -4.23 -30.48 -3.83
C GLU A 74 -5.11 -30.48 -5.09
N ASN A 75 -4.81 -31.38 -6.04
CA ASN A 75 -5.53 -31.52 -7.33
C ASN A 75 -5.70 -30.16 -8.06
N SER A 76 -4.63 -29.40 -8.17
CA SER A 76 -4.59 -28.06 -8.81
C SER A 76 -5.52 -27.02 -8.16
N LYS A 77 -5.98 -27.25 -6.94
CA LYS A 77 -6.78 -26.31 -6.15
C LYS A 77 -5.96 -25.84 -4.94
N TYR A 78 -6.24 -24.62 -4.52
CA TYR A 78 -5.56 -23.98 -3.40
C TYR A 78 -6.40 -24.07 -2.14
N TYR A 79 -5.75 -24.35 -1.02
CA TYR A 79 -6.39 -24.48 0.28
C TYR A 79 -5.59 -23.78 1.36
N ALA A 80 -6.27 -23.32 2.40
CA ALA A 80 -5.67 -22.89 3.65
C ALA A 80 -6.21 -23.75 4.79
N LYS A 81 -5.30 -24.25 5.63
CA LYS A 81 -5.60 -24.89 6.90
C LYS A 81 -5.40 -23.84 7.99
N LEU A 82 -6.45 -23.60 8.74
CA LEU A 82 -6.50 -22.72 9.91
C LEU A 82 -6.44 -23.60 11.16
N SER A 83 -5.41 -23.47 11.96
CA SER A 83 -5.20 -24.27 13.18
C SER A 83 -5.48 -23.42 14.42
N PHE A 84 -6.40 -23.88 15.25
CA PHE A 84 -6.86 -23.21 16.46
C PHE A 84 -6.47 -24.02 17.70
N THR A 85 -6.24 -23.33 18.81
CA THR A 85 -5.89 -23.92 20.11
C THR A 85 -6.91 -23.64 21.20
N LYS A 86 -8.00 -22.94 20.86
CA LYS A 86 -9.05 -22.50 21.80
C LYS A 86 -10.44 -22.75 21.22
N ASP A 87 -11.45 -22.69 22.06
CA ASP A 87 -12.88 -22.64 21.73
C ASP A 87 -13.41 -23.84 20.93
N MET A 88 -12.70 -24.96 20.93
CA MET A 88 -13.13 -26.17 20.21
C MET A 88 -14.53 -26.62 20.60
N LEU A 89 -14.91 -26.52 21.88
CA LEU A 89 -16.21 -26.98 22.37
C LEU A 89 -17.39 -26.23 21.75
N ASN A 90 -17.20 -24.99 21.34
CA ASN A 90 -18.26 -24.18 20.72
C ASN A 90 -18.62 -24.67 19.31
N TYR A 91 -17.70 -25.40 18.65
CA TYR A 91 -17.80 -25.80 17.24
C TYR A 91 -17.72 -27.31 17.03
N ILE A 92 -17.74 -28.08 18.10
CA ILE A 92 -17.53 -29.54 18.06
C ILE A 92 -18.59 -30.29 17.25
N ASP A 93 -19.83 -29.79 17.26
CA ASP A 93 -20.94 -30.37 16.53
C ASP A 93 -21.08 -29.84 15.11
N ASP A 94 -20.29 -28.83 14.75
CA ASP A 94 -20.33 -28.20 13.44
C ASP A 94 -19.36 -28.88 12.49
N ARG A 95 -19.87 -29.40 11.39
CA ARG A 95 -19.03 -29.99 10.32
C ARG A 95 -18.54 -28.91 9.35
N TYR A 96 -19.33 -27.87 9.16
CA TYR A 96 -19.04 -26.73 8.30
C TYR A 96 -19.20 -25.46 9.11
N LEU A 97 -18.29 -24.53 8.90
CA LEU A 97 -18.31 -23.21 9.53
C LEU A 97 -18.15 -22.16 8.46
N ASP A 98 -19.00 -21.17 8.48
CA ASP A 98 -18.87 -19.97 7.66
C ASP A 98 -17.82 -19.05 8.30
N ILE A 99 -16.76 -18.80 7.54
CA ILE A 99 -15.57 -18.08 8.02
C ILE A 99 -15.30 -16.89 7.11
N LYS A 100 -15.09 -15.73 7.73
CA LYS A 100 -14.59 -14.53 7.08
C LYS A 100 -13.11 -14.35 7.43
N LEU A 101 -12.25 -14.24 6.42
CA LEU A 101 -10.84 -13.88 6.61
C LEU A 101 -10.73 -12.35 6.60
N GLU A 102 -10.26 -11.79 7.69
CA GLU A 102 -9.95 -10.37 7.80
C GLU A 102 -8.45 -10.19 7.69
N PHE A 103 -8.01 -9.71 6.52
CA PHE A 103 -6.64 -9.28 6.34
C PHE A 103 -6.46 -7.96 7.06
N GLU A 104 -5.27 -7.72 7.63
CA GLU A 104 -4.95 -6.42 8.22
C GLU A 104 -5.43 -5.30 7.31
N GLN A 105 -6.23 -4.41 7.87
CA GLN A 105 -6.63 -3.20 7.18
C GLN A 105 -5.38 -2.33 7.06
N VAL A 106 -5.00 -2.05 5.83
CA VAL A 106 -3.94 -1.08 5.57
C VAL A 106 -4.51 0.30 5.92
N ALA A 107 -4.05 0.87 7.04
CA ALA A 107 -4.44 2.22 7.42
C ALA A 107 -3.85 3.25 6.45
N GLY A 108 -4.66 4.24 6.06
CA GLY A 108 -4.27 5.31 5.15
C GLY A 108 -5.49 5.97 4.50
N LEU A 109 -5.23 6.96 3.66
CA LEU A 109 -6.26 7.65 2.90
C LEU A 109 -6.66 6.81 1.69
N LYS A 110 -7.96 6.69 1.44
CA LYS A 110 -8.51 5.98 0.28
C LYS A 110 -8.67 6.95 -0.87
N VAL A 111 -7.97 6.68 -1.98
CA VAL A 111 -8.03 7.50 -3.20
C VAL A 111 -8.43 6.64 -4.41
N PRO A 112 -9.23 7.14 -5.36
CA PRO A 112 -9.51 6.44 -6.62
C PRO A 112 -8.24 6.23 -7.43
N VAL A 113 -8.07 5.07 -8.05
CA VAL A 113 -6.90 4.80 -8.90
C VAL A 113 -6.85 5.74 -10.10
N SER A 114 -8.01 6.17 -10.62
CA SER A 114 -8.12 7.13 -11.73
C SER A 114 -7.53 8.51 -11.43
N SER A 115 -7.41 8.89 -10.16
CA SER A 115 -6.81 10.18 -9.75
C SER A 115 -5.30 10.14 -9.64
N ILE A 116 -4.68 8.95 -9.69
CA ILE A 116 -3.23 8.79 -9.46
C ILE A 116 -2.48 8.95 -10.77
N ILE A 117 -1.56 9.91 -10.78
CA ILE A 117 -0.67 10.19 -11.90
C ILE A 117 0.79 9.89 -11.53
N LYS A 118 1.63 9.80 -12.55
CA LYS A 118 3.09 9.79 -12.40
C LYS A 118 3.66 11.05 -13.00
N LYS A 119 4.42 11.79 -12.19
CA LYS A 119 5.12 12.99 -12.64
C LYS A 119 6.63 12.81 -12.50
N LYS A 120 7.39 13.35 -13.44
CA LYS A 120 8.86 13.27 -13.50
C LYS A 120 9.48 14.48 -12.81
N PHE A 121 10.49 14.23 -11.99
CA PHE A 121 11.23 15.25 -11.23
C PHE A 121 12.73 15.10 -11.44
N PHE A 122 13.47 16.21 -11.39
CA PHE A 122 14.91 16.15 -11.16
C PHE A 122 15.17 15.90 -9.69
N VAL A 123 16.21 15.11 -9.41
CA VAL A 123 16.64 14.79 -8.04
C VAL A 123 17.98 15.46 -7.80
N VAL A 124 17.99 16.41 -6.89
CA VAL A 124 19.16 17.24 -6.57
C VAL A 124 19.48 17.17 -5.08
N PRO A 125 20.75 17.20 -4.67
CA PRO A 125 21.07 17.31 -3.25
C PRO A 125 20.52 18.61 -2.64
N GLY A 126 20.09 18.55 -1.38
CA GLY A 126 19.45 19.69 -0.74
C GLY A 126 20.31 20.93 -0.60
N GLU A 127 21.63 20.80 -0.67
CA GLU A 127 22.60 21.91 -0.66
C GLU A 127 22.54 22.82 -1.89
N TYR A 128 21.91 22.35 -2.98
CA TYR A 128 21.69 23.13 -4.20
C TYR A 128 20.35 23.89 -4.21
N ILE A 129 19.52 23.67 -3.18
CA ILE A 129 18.28 24.41 -3.03
C ILE A 129 18.56 25.64 -2.18
N VAL A 130 18.29 26.79 -2.75
CA VAL A 130 18.51 28.09 -2.13
C VAL A 130 17.21 28.85 -1.97
N ASN A 131 17.16 29.73 -0.98
CA ASN A 131 16.11 30.73 -0.86
C ASN A 131 16.64 32.04 -1.46
N GLY A 132 15.98 32.57 -2.47
CA GLY A 132 16.42 33.74 -3.21
C GLY A 132 15.27 34.50 -3.80
N GLY A 133 15.58 35.46 -4.70
CA GLY A 133 14.58 36.35 -5.24
C GLY A 133 14.16 37.42 -4.24
N GLU A 134 13.40 38.41 -4.72
CA GLU A 134 12.91 39.54 -3.89
C GLU A 134 11.86 39.09 -2.86
N ASP A 135 11.21 37.95 -3.12
CA ASP A 135 10.15 37.36 -2.30
C ASP A 135 10.65 36.24 -1.35
N GLY A 136 11.96 35.96 -1.32
CA GLY A 136 12.54 34.88 -0.52
C GLY A 136 12.12 33.48 -0.96
N SER A 137 11.68 33.30 -2.20
CA SER A 137 11.19 32.04 -2.73
C SER A 137 12.30 30.97 -2.81
N THR A 138 11.89 29.72 -2.78
CA THR A 138 12.79 28.57 -2.97
C THR A 138 13.14 28.39 -4.46
N GLY A 139 14.40 28.08 -4.75
CA GLY A 139 14.88 27.89 -6.12
C GLY A 139 16.25 27.25 -6.18
N VAL A 140 16.86 27.34 -7.33
CA VAL A 140 18.25 26.92 -7.60
C VAL A 140 19.00 28.04 -8.32
N MET A 141 20.31 28.07 -8.17
CA MET A 141 21.17 28.96 -8.94
C MET A 141 21.58 28.27 -10.22
N LEU A 142 21.02 28.71 -11.34
CA LEU A 142 21.31 28.17 -12.67
C LEU A 142 22.52 28.90 -13.26
N LYS A 143 23.51 28.13 -13.69
CA LYS A 143 24.70 28.61 -14.35
C LYS A 143 24.48 28.62 -15.86
N THR A 144 24.55 29.79 -16.47
CA THR A 144 24.39 29.97 -17.91
C THR A 144 25.65 30.64 -18.51
N TYR A 145 25.84 30.48 -19.80
CA TYR A 145 26.92 31.09 -20.53
C TYR A 145 26.36 31.96 -21.66
N ASP A 146 26.89 33.17 -21.78
CA ASP A 146 26.55 34.04 -22.90
C ASP A 146 27.23 33.59 -24.22
N LYS A 147 26.96 34.24 -25.32
CA LYS A 147 27.55 33.96 -26.64
C LYS A 147 29.07 34.18 -26.67
N ASN A 148 29.62 34.92 -25.72
CA ASN A 148 31.07 35.22 -25.59
C ASN A 148 31.77 34.27 -24.61
N GLY A 149 31.00 33.33 -24.00
CA GLY A 149 31.54 32.38 -23.01
C GLY A 149 31.60 32.95 -21.59
N ASN A 150 31.04 34.13 -21.33
CA ASN A 150 31.01 34.67 -19.97
C ASN A 150 29.95 33.93 -19.15
N GLU A 151 30.33 33.59 -17.94
CA GLU A 151 29.49 32.91 -16.98
C GLU A 151 28.48 33.87 -16.32
N SER A 152 27.23 33.45 -16.19
CA SER A 152 26.20 34.18 -15.47
C SER A 152 25.43 33.21 -14.56
N LEU A 153 25.16 33.64 -13.34
CA LEU A 153 24.34 32.93 -12.37
C LEU A 153 22.97 33.57 -12.31
N THR A 154 21.94 32.79 -12.54
CA THR A 154 20.55 33.25 -12.50
C THR A 154 19.77 32.44 -11.49
N PHE A 155 19.04 33.13 -10.59
CA PHE A 155 18.11 32.46 -9.69
C PHE A 155 16.91 31.98 -10.48
N GLN A 156 16.68 30.66 -10.45
CA GLN A 156 15.49 30.02 -11.04
C GLN A 156 14.59 29.52 -9.93
N LYS A 157 13.42 30.17 -9.80
CA LYS A 157 12.42 29.76 -8.82
C LYS A 157 11.93 28.36 -9.17
N THR A 158 11.86 27.48 -8.16
CA THR A 158 11.28 26.15 -8.29
C THR A 158 10.70 25.69 -6.97
N LYS A 159 9.71 24.80 -7.05
CA LYS A 159 9.10 24.19 -5.87
C LYS A 159 9.78 22.86 -5.57
N VAL A 160 10.03 22.59 -4.30
CA VAL A 160 10.44 21.28 -3.82
C VAL A 160 9.18 20.46 -3.51
N TYR A 161 8.95 19.41 -4.28
CA TYR A 161 7.77 18.55 -4.16
C TYR A 161 7.94 17.42 -3.15
N TYR A 162 9.19 17.04 -2.91
CA TYR A 162 9.52 16.02 -1.92
C TYR A 162 10.99 16.14 -1.52
N ARG A 163 11.27 15.83 -0.26
CA ARG A 163 12.64 15.65 0.25
C ARG A 163 12.73 14.27 0.90
N ASP A 164 13.67 13.45 0.43
CA ASP A 164 13.87 12.12 0.98
C ASP A 164 14.75 12.14 2.24
N GLU A 165 14.87 10.98 2.90
CA GLU A 165 15.68 10.80 4.11
C GLU A 165 17.18 11.08 3.88
N LYS A 166 17.64 10.99 2.63
CA LYS A 166 19.02 11.29 2.22
C LYS A 166 19.22 12.77 1.88
N LYS A 167 18.23 13.62 2.22
CA LYS A 167 18.21 15.06 1.91
C LYS A 167 18.27 15.38 0.41
N GLN A 168 17.83 14.43 -0.45
CA GLN A 168 17.66 14.70 -1.87
C GLN A 168 16.30 15.41 -2.07
N CYS A 169 16.32 16.49 -2.85
CA CYS A 169 15.13 17.27 -3.17
C CYS A 169 14.64 16.94 -4.58
N TYR A 170 13.35 16.84 -4.72
CA TYR A 170 12.67 16.55 -5.98
C TYR A 170 12.02 17.85 -6.49
N ILE A 171 12.55 18.38 -7.62
CA ILE A 171 12.11 19.62 -8.25
C ILE A 171 11.49 19.34 -9.61
N ASP A 172 10.60 20.22 -10.07
CA ASP A 172 9.84 20.01 -11.30
C ASP A 172 10.75 19.89 -12.53
N ALA A 173 10.61 18.77 -13.26
CA ALA A 173 11.38 18.54 -14.47
C ALA A 173 10.95 19.41 -15.67
N SER A 174 9.75 20.01 -15.62
CA SER A 174 9.27 20.91 -16.70
C SER A 174 9.97 22.26 -16.71
N SER A 175 10.56 22.66 -15.58
CA SER A 175 11.22 23.96 -15.41
C SER A 175 12.70 23.95 -15.83
N PHE A 176 13.25 22.79 -16.18
CA PHE A 176 14.67 22.62 -16.46
C PHE A 176 14.90 21.66 -17.62
N THR A 177 16.11 21.75 -18.19
CA THR A 177 16.56 20.85 -19.26
C THR A 177 17.65 19.89 -18.71
N VAL A 178 17.68 18.66 -19.24
CA VAL A 178 18.76 17.73 -18.92
C VAL A 178 20.10 18.32 -19.37
N GLY A 179 21.05 18.41 -18.45
CA GLY A 179 22.36 19.03 -18.70
C GLY A 179 22.50 20.45 -18.16
N ASP A 180 21.40 21.09 -17.71
CA ASP A 180 21.50 22.36 -17.02
C ASP A 180 22.45 22.26 -15.83
N ILE A 181 23.27 23.27 -15.63
CA ILE A 181 24.27 23.31 -14.55
C ILE A 181 23.71 24.16 -13.43
N ILE A 182 23.61 23.60 -12.24
CA ILE A 182 23.25 24.34 -11.05
C ILE A 182 24.43 24.40 -10.08
N THR A 183 24.52 25.49 -9.34
CA THR A 183 25.57 25.70 -8.33
C THR A 183 24.98 25.67 -6.93
N ALA A 184 25.75 25.16 -6.00
CA ALA A 184 25.41 25.20 -4.59
C ALA A 184 25.52 26.64 -4.07
N ASN A 185 24.98 26.90 -2.89
CA ASN A 185 25.01 28.20 -2.25
C ASN A 185 26.44 28.76 -2.16
N GLU A 186 26.59 30.09 -2.15
CA GLU A 186 27.87 30.80 -2.11
C GLU A 186 28.85 30.33 -0.99
N GLU A 187 28.28 29.79 0.12
CA GLU A 187 29.02 29.20 1.24
C GLU A 187 29.67 27.84 0.91
N SER A 188 29.34 27.21 -0.23
CA SER A 188 29.71 25.82 -0.57
C SER A 188 30.84 25.71 -1.62
N ASP A 189 31.80 26.58 -1.66
CA ASP A 189 32.95 26.55 -2.59
C ASP A 189 32.55 26.51 -4.09
N GLY A 190 31.43 27.02 -4.49
CA GLY A 190 31.00 27.07 -5.89
C GLY A 190 30.84 25.71 -6.57
N LYS A 191 30.55 24.65 -5.84
CA LYS A 191 30.32 23.32 -6.39
C LYS A 191 29.18 23.33 -7.37
N THR A 192 29.37 22.69 -8.51
CA THR A 192 28.37 22.60 -9.56
C THR A 192 27.95 21.15 -9.81
N ILE A 193 26.71 20.92 -10.21
CA ILE A 193 26.24 19.64 -10.72
C ILE A 193 25.42 19.86 -11.99
N ASN A 194 25.45 18.85 -12.88
CA ASN A 194 24.58 18.81 -14.04
C ASN A 194 23.27 18.13 -13.67
N LEU A 195 22.15 18.74 -14.05
CA LEU A 195 20.83 18.13 -13.92
C LEU A 195 20.71 16.94 -14.87
N SER A 196 20.90 15.73 -14.37
CA SER A 196 20.81 14.49 -15.15
C SER A 196 19.97 13.42 -14.48
N ARG A 197 19.98 13.42 -13.15
CA ARG A 197 19.26 12.42 -12.38
C ARG A 197 17.77 12.78 -12.27
N THR A 198 16.90 11.89 -12.76
CA THR A 198 15.45 12.06 -12.67
C THR A 198 14.81 10.86 -11.97
N ALA A 199 13.65 11.10 -11.38
CA ALA A 199 12.81 10.07 -10.77
C ALA A 199 11.32 10.35 -11.04
N TRP A 200 10.51 9.30 -11.03
CA TRP A 200 9.07 9.39 -11.14
C TRP A 200 8.45 9.25 -9.75
N LEU A 201 7.57 10.17 -9.39
CA LEU A 201 6.75 10.07 -8.19
C LEU A 201 5.29 9.82 -8.58
N ASN A 202 4.63 8.97 -7.80
CA ASN A 202 3.17 8.88 -7.84
C ASN A 202 2.59 10.06 -7.07
N GLY A 203 1.51 10.62 -7.57
CA GLY A 203 0.83 11.73 -6.92
C GLY A 203 -0.59 11.88 -7.42
N VAL A 204 -1.25 12.87 -6.88
CA VAL A 204 -2.58 13.32 -7.28
C VAL A 204 -2.57 14.83 -7.42
N TYR A 205 -3.47 15.38 -8.21
CA TYR A 205 -3.73 16.79 -8.19
C TYR A 205 -4.77 17.13 -7.12
N CYS A 206 -4.42 18.08 -6.26
CA CYS A 206 -5.30 18.65 -5.24
C CYS A 206 -5.67 20.07 -5.59
N CYS A 207 -6.96 20.38 -5.51
CA CYS A 207 -7.49 21.72 -5.70
C CYS A 207 -7.97 22.24 -4.34
N ASN A 208 -7.07 22.88 -3.64
CA ASN A 208 -7.36 23.66 -2.46
C ASN A 208 -7.16 25.13 -2.81
N ASP A 209 -8.05 26.02 -2.34
CA ASP A 209 -7.97 27.48 -2.55
C ASP A 209 -7.99 27.94 -4.02
N GLY A 210 -8.61 27.14 -4.91
CA GLY A 210 -8.77 27.49 -6.31
C GLY A 210 -7.55 27.22 -7.21
N TYR A 211 -6.49 26.60 -6.69
CA TYR A 211 -5.31 26.22 -7.45
C TYR A 211 -5.08 24.72 -7.41
N CYS A 212 -4.68 24.18 -8.56
CA CYS A 212 -4.34 22.77 -8.70
C CYS A 212 -2.86 22.54 -8.41
N ASN A 213 -2.57 21.75 -7.37
CA ASN A 213 -1.22 21.41 -6.96
C ASN A 213 -0.99 19.91 -6.97
N PHE A 214 0.18 19.47 -7.45
CA PHE A 214 0.62 18.09 -7.31
C PHE A 214 0.97 17.81 -5.85
N LYS A 215 0.41 16.72 -5.29
CA LYS A 215 0.78 16.15 -3.99
C LYS A 215 1.23 14.71 -4.19
N ARG A 216 2.39 14.36 -3.63
CA ARG A 216 2.95 13.01 -3.68
C ARG A 216 2.06 12.03 -2.92
N VAL A 217 1.95 10.79 -3.44
CA VAL A 217 1.31 9.68 -2.71
C VAL A 217 2.23 8.47 -2.64
N ASP A 218 2.27 7.87 -1.47
CA ASP A 218 2.94 6.60 -1.23
C ASP A 218 1.89 5.49 -1.09
N ILE A 219 1.86 4.58 -2.08
CA ILE A 219 0.81 3.59 -2.23
C ILE A 219 1.14 2.37 -1.38
N LYS A 220 0.39 2.14 -0.30
CA LYS A 220 0.48 0.96 0.55
C LYS A 220 -0.28 -0.24 -0.01
N TYR A 221 -1.42 0.02 -0.64
CA TYR A 221 -2.28 -1.00 -1.24
C TYR A 221 -3.02 -0.42 -2.44
N SER A 222 -3.28 -1.23 -3.45
CA SER A 222 -4.09 -0.82 -4.61
C SER A 222 -4.87 -2.01 -5.16
N ASN A 223 -6.08 -1.76 -5.62
CA ASN A 223 -6.89 -2.67 -6.43
C ASN A 223 -7.30 -1.99 -7.76
N SER A 224 -8.33 -2.48 -8.45
CA SER A 224 -8.81 -1.92 -9.71
C SER A 224 -9.56 -0.58 -9.57
N GLU A 225 -10.05 -0.25 -8.38
CA GLU A 225 -10.93 0.91 -8.15
C GLU A 225 -10.25 1.99 -7.30
N TYR A 226 -9.55 1.58 -6.26
CA TYR A 226 -8.93 2.50 -5.31
C TYR A 226 -7.55 2.05 -4.84
N ALA A 227 -6.78 2.99 -4.34
CA ALA A 227 -5.54 2.78 -3.61
C ALA A 227 -5.67 3.31 -2.17
N ILE A 228 -4.91 2.70 -1.26
CA ILE A 228 -4.69 3.23 0.09
C ILE A 228 -3.30 3.83 0.09
N VAL A 229 -3.22 5.11 0.41
CA VAL A 229 -1.98 5.88 0.44
C VAL A 229 -1.66 6.35 1.85
N THR A 230 -0.38 6.60 2.11
CA THR A 230 0.07 7.19 3.38
C THR A 230 -0.44 8.61 3.48
N GLU A 231 -0.94 9.01 4.64
CA GLU A 231 -1.12 10.39 5.00
C GLU A 231 0.25 11.04 5.24
N ASP A 232 0.51 12.19 4.64
CA ASP A 232 1.77 12.91 4.75
C ASP A 232 1.48 14.41 4.84
N GLU A 233 1.77 14.99 6.00
CA GLU A 233 1.49 16.38 6.30
C GLU A 233 2.37 17.36 5.53
N LEU A 234 3.57 16.94 5.12
CA LEU A 234 4.57 17.83 4.52
C LEU A 234 4.48 17.89 2.98
N TYR A 235 4.41 16.74 2.33
CA TYR A 235 4.54 16.65 0.87
C TYR A 235 3.40 15.89 0.21
N GLY A 236 2.54 15.25 0.98
CA GLY A 236 1.51 14.36 0.51
C GLY A 236 0.08 14.82 0.80
N LEU A 237 -0.82 13.83 0.73
CA LEU A 237 -2.23 14.02 1.00
C LEU A 237 -2.53 14.07 2.49
N GLN A 238 -3.48 14.94 2.82
CA GLN A 238 -4.10 15.06 4.14
C GLN A 238 -5.60 14.76 4.05
N ILE A 239 -6.20 14.53 5.22
CA ILE A 239 -7.66 14.45 5.36
C ILE A 239 -8.25 15.80 4.92
N TYR A 240 -9.36 15.75 4.18
CA TYR A 240 -10.08 16.89 3.59
C TYR A 240 -9.43 17.53 2.36
N ASP A 241 -8.33 17.02 1.85
CA ASP A 241 -7.83 17.46 0.55
C ASP A 241 -8.82 17.10 -0.57
N HIS A 242 -9.10 18.05 -1.44
CA HIS A 242 -9.96 17.84 -2.62
C HIS A 242 -9.11 17.38 -3.80
N ILE A 243 -9.27 16.11 -4.19
CA ILE A 243 -8.50 15.51 -5.28
C ILE A 243 -9.29 15.51 -6.60
N ILE A 244 -8.56 15.64 -7.69
CA ILE A 244 -9.11 15.60 -9.03
C ILE A 244 -9.21 14.16 -9.50
N LEU A 245 -10.40 13.75 -9.96
CA LEU A 245 -10.66 12.38 -10.41
C LEU A 245 -10.14 12.09 -11.81
N ASN A 246 -10.10 13.11 -12.67
CA ASN A 246 -9.65 13.01 -14.06
C ASN A 246 -8.48 13.99 -14.31
N PRO A 247 -7.27 13.64 -13.86
CA PRO A 247 -6.11 14.54 -13.90
C PRO A 247 -5.62 14.88 -15.30
N ASP A 248 -5.97 14.10 -16.33
CA ASP A 248 -5.57 14.33 -17.72
C ASP A 248 -6.18 15.61 -18.33
N LEU A 249 -7.20 16.17 -17.70
CA LEU A 249 -7.91 17.36 -18.17
C LEU A 249 -7.37 18.67 -17.60
N ILE A 250 -6.40 18.61 -16.71
CA ILE A 250 -5.97 19.76 -15.91
C ILE A 250 -4.44 19.84 -15.87
N ASN A 251 -3.94 21.09 -15.93
CA ASN A 251 -2.52 21.37 -15.74
C ASN A 251 -2.27 21.88 -14.32
N GLU A 252 -1.07 21.61 -13.81
CA GLU A 252 -0.65 22.14 -12.52
C GLU A 252 -0.60 23.67 -12.55
N ASN A 253 -0.99 24.32 -11.44
CA ASN A 253 -1.17 25.75 -11.27
C ASN A 253 -2.34 26.36 -12.08
N GLU A 254 -3.19 25.53 -12.67
CA GLU A 254 -4.42 26.02 -13.28
C GLU A 254 -5.41 26.46 -12.20
N ILE A 255 -6.09 27.58 -12.46
CA ILE A 255 -7.17 28.10 -11.60
C ILE A 255 -8.44 27.35 -11.99
N ILE A 256 -9.11 26.73 -11.02
CA ILE A 256 -10.35 25.97 -11.22
C ILE A 256 -11.50 26.67 -10.51
#